data_1b179c3c764acf079b9e9b61c13865ed
#
_entry.id   1b179c3c764acf079b9e9b61c13865ed
#
_cell.length_a   1.000
_cell.length_b   1.000
_cell.length_c   1.000
_cell.angle_alpha   90.00
_cell.angle_beta   90.00
_cell.angle_gamma   90.00
#
_symmetry.space_group_name_H-M   'P 1'
#
loop_
_entity.id
_entity.type
_entity.pdbx_description
1 polymer ?
#
loop_
_entity_poly.entity_id
_entity_poly.type
_entity_poly.pdbx_seq_one_letter_code
_entity_poly.pdbx_strand_id
1 'polypeptide(L)'
;MRPAALVAAAGLFCGTPAFATLVTGKTLWDSCNDPDTSKQSYCLGYVAGVSDVLVGMHIICIGGQVSARQIADVVVQYLREHPGRRDMDADDLTATALALAFPCK
;
A
#
# COMPACT_ATOMS: atom_id res chain seq x y z
N MET A 1 -9.64 -35.07 29.22
CA MET A 1 -9.33 -33.92 29.96
C MET A 1 -8.16 -33.16 29.47
N ARG A 2 -7.17 -33.82 29.13
CA ARG A 2 -5.99 -33.18 28.59
C ARG A 2 -6.24 -32.35 27.33
N PRO A 3 -7.14 -32.76 26.45
CA PRO A 3 -7.42 -31.99 25.22
C PRO A 3 -7.84 -30.56 25.49
N ALA A 4 -8.43 -30.32 26.62
CA ALA A 4 -8.88 -28.98 26.94
C ALA A 4 -7.73 -27.97 26.99
N ALA A 5 -6.60 -28.41 27.50
CA ALA A 5 -5.45 -27.53 27.60
C ALA A 5 -4.93 -27.11 26.21
N LEU A 6 -4.98 -28.06 25.28
CA LEU A 6 -4.54 -27.76 23.92
C LEU A 6 -5.45 -26.75 23.25
N VAL A 7 -6.74 -26.87 23.49
CA VAL A 7 -7.70 -25.93 22.92
C VAL A 7 -7.44 -24.52 23.44
N ALA A 8 -7.12 -24.40 24.71
CA ALA A 8 -6.82 -23.10 25.28
C ALA A 8 -5.61 -22.47 24.63
N ALA A 9 -4.59 -23.25 24.36
CA ALA A 9 -3.39 -22.74 23.69
C ALA A 9 -3.71 -22.23 22.30
N ALA A 10 -4.52 -22.97 21.56
CA ALA A 10 -4.92 -22.54 20.23
C ALA A 10 -5.69 -21.21 20.29
N GLY A 11 -6.52 -21.05 21.29
CA GLY A 11 -7.27 -19.81 21.46
C GLY A 11 -6.40 -18.60 21.67
N LEU A 12 -5.27 -18.78 22.35
CA LEU A 12 -4.36 -17.67 22.57
C LEU A 12 -3.79 -17.13 21.27
N PHE A 13 -3.39 -18.02 20.35
CA PHE A 13 -2.87 -17.57 19.07
C PHE A 13 -3.92 -16.84 18.25
N CYS A 14 -5.14 -17.28 18.29
CA CYS A 14 -6.20 -16.62 17.55
C CYS A 14 -6.47 -15.21 18.06
N GLY A 15 -6.14 -14.94 19.31
CA GLY A 15 -6.38 -13.65 19.91
C GLY A 15 -5.35 -12.59 19.59
N THR A 16 -4.28 -12.92 18.88
CA THR A 16 -3.21 -11.97 18.59
C THR A 16 -3.00 -11.85 17.10
N PRO A 17 -3.83 -11.07 16.42
CA PRO A 17 -3.63 -10.86 14.99
C PRO A 17 -2.34 -10.13 14.77
N ALA A 18 -1.44 -10.74 14.02
CA ALA A 18 -0.22 -10.09 13.62
C ALA A 18 -0.37 -9.71 12.17
N PHE A 19 -0.75 -8.47 11.94
CA PHE A 19 -0.78 -7.94 10.59
C PHE A 19 0.58 -7.36 10.29
N ALA A 20 1.41 -8.15 9.62
CA ALA A 20 2.71 -7.68 9.23
C ALA A 20 2.55 -6.75 8.04
N THR A 21 3.01 -5.53 8.21
CA THR A 21 3.12 -4.59 7.11
C THR A 21 4.37 -4.93 6.33
N LEU A 22 4.22 -5.31 5.09
CA LEU A 22 5.36 -5.63 4.25
C LEU A 22 6.06 -4.38 3.76
N VAL A 23 5.31 -3.34 3.42
CA VAL A 23 5.86 -2.11 2.88
C VAL A 23 5.25 -0.94 3.62
N THR A 24 6.10 -0.09 4.19
CA THR A 24 5.66 1.15 4.82
C THR A 24 5.73 2.29 3.82
N GLY A 25 5.06 3.38 4.16
CA GLY A 25 5.16 4.60 3.36
C GLY A 25 6.60 5.08 3.22
N LYS A 26 7.42 4.93 4.28
CA LYS A 26 8.82 5.32 4.22
C LYS A 26 9.58 4.49 3.21
N THR A 27 9.38 3.18 3.21
CA THR A 27 10.04 2.31 2.25
C THR A 27 9.66 2.68 0.82
N LEU A 28 8.38 2.93 0.59
CA LEU A 28 7.90 3.33 -0.72
C LEU A 28 8.47 4.69 -1.11
N TRP A 29 8.45 5.67 -0.20
CA TRP A 29 9.01 6.99 -0.41
C TRP A 29 10.48 6.92 -0.81
N ASP A 30 11.25 6.14 -0.05
CA ASP A 30 12.69 6.00 -0.32
C ASP A 30 12.93 5.37 -1.69
N SER A 31 12.16 4.35 -2.04
CA SER A 31 12.30 3.68 -3.34
C SER A 31 11.92 4.59 -4.51
N CYS A 32 10.84 5.32 -4.36
CA CYS A 32 10.36 6.19 -5.43
C CYS A 32 11.28 7.39 -5.68
N ASN A 33 12.05 7.79 -4.68
CA ASN A 33 12.96 8.92 -4.80
C ASN A 33 14.42 8.51 -4.99
N ASP A 34 14.70 7.21 -5.08
CA ASP A 34 16.06 6.73 -5.29
C ASP A 34 16.39 6.74 -6.77
N PRO A 35 17.58 7.20 -7.16
CA PRO A 35 17.97 7.22 -8.59
C PRO A 35 18.28 5.82 -9.14
N ASP A 36 18.44 4.81 -8.29
CA ASP A 36 18.72 3.44 -8.71
C ASP A 36 17.55 2.89 -9.52
N THR A 37 17.85 2.33 -10.70
CA THR A 37 16.83 1.79 -11.58
C THR A 37 16.00 0.68 -10.94
N SER A 38 16.62 -0.18 -10.15
CA SER A 38 15.89 -1.27 -9.50
C SER A 38 14.92 -0.73 -8.45
N LYS A 39 15.31 0.33 -7.73
CA LYS A 39 14.43 0.97 -6.77
C LYS A 39 13.27 1.66 -7.46
N GLN A 40 13.53 2.32 -8.58
CA GLN A 40 12.48 2.95 -9.38
C GLN A 40 11.49 1.90 -9.89
N SER A 41 12.00 0.76 -10.34
CA SER A 41 11.13 -0.33 -10.81
C SER A 41 10.27 -0.88 -9.68
N TYR A 42 10.84 -0.99 -8.49
CA TYR A 42 10.09 -1.41 -7.32
C TYR A 42 8.95 -0.44 -7.03
N CYS A 43 9.25 0.85 -7.05
CA CYS A 43 8.24 1.90 -6.85
C CYS A 43 7.09 1.77 -7.85
N LEU A 44 7.42 1.71 -9.14
CA LEU A 44 6.41 1.63 -10.20
C LEU A 44 5.58 0.34 -10.07
N GLY A 45 6.24 -0.78 -9.84
CA GLY A 45 5.55 -2.07 -9.72
C GLY A 45 4.60 -2.10 -8.53
N TYR A 46 5.04 -1.54 -7.40
CA TYR A 46 4.20 -1.50 -6.20
C TYR A 46 2.96 -0.66 -6.45
N VAL A 47 3.14 0.55 -6.94
CA VAL A 47 2.02 1.47 -7.19
C VAL A 47 1.08 0.91 -8.24
N ALA A 48 1.63 0.33 -9.32
CA ALA A 48 0.82 -0.26 -10.38
C ALA A 48 -0.02 -1.42 -9.84
N GLY A 49 0.59 -2.28 -9.03
CA GLY A 49 -0.12 -3.43 -8.46
C GLY A 49 -1.26 -3.02 -7.54
N VAL A 50 -1.01 -2.06 -6.66
CA VAL A 50 -2.07 -1.54 -5.78
C VAL A 50 -3.17 -0.88 -6.62
N SER A 51 -2.77 -0.11 -7.63
CA SER A 51 -3.74 0.56 -8.51
C SER A 51 -4.64 -0.44 -9.23
N ASP A 52 -4.08 -1.53 -9.73
CA ASP A 52 -4.86 -2.55 -10.41
C ASP A 52 -5.94 -3.14 -9.50
N VAL A 53 -5.59 -3.40 -8.24
CA VAL A 53 -6.56 -3.90 -7.27
C VAL A 53 -7.65 -2.88 -7.01
N LEU A 54 -7.27 -1.62 -6.82
CA LEU A 54 -8.23 -0.56 -6.51
C LEU A 54 -9.19 -0.31 -7.69
N VAL A 55 -8.67 -0.36 -8.90
CA VAL A 55 -9.51 -0.24 -10.11
C VAL A 55 -10.46 -1.44 -10.20
N GLY A 56 -9.95 -2.64 -9.98
CA GLY A 56 -10.78 -3.83 -10.02
C GLY A 56 -11.89 -3.84 -8.98
N MET A 57 -11.66 -3.19 -7.86
CA MET A 57 -12.65 -3.06 -6.79
C MET A 57 -13.53 -1.82 -6.93
N HIS A 58 -13.35 -1.05 -7.98
CA HIS A 58 -14.09 0.20 -8.23
C HIS A 58 -13.91 1.25 -7.14
N ILE A 59 -12.77 1.22 -6.49
CA ILE A 59 -12.43 2.23 -5.47
C ILE A 59 -11.89 3.48 -6.13
N ILE A 60 -11.15 3.30 -7.22
CA ILE A 60 -10.66 4.42 -8.03
C ILE A 60 -11.04 4.19 -9.49
N CYS A 61 -11.10 5.28 -10.25
CA CYS A 61 -11.43 5.22 -11.68
C CYS A 61 -10.35 5.96 -12.45
N ILE A 62 -9.53 5.20 -13.18
CA ILE A 62 -8.41 5.75 -13.95
C ILE A 62 -8.72 5.60 -15.44
N GLY A 63 -8.58 6.69 -16.18
CA GLY A 63 -8.74 6.64 -17.63
C GLY A 63 -7.55 5.96 -18.30
N GLY A 64 -7.78 5.45 -19.52
CA GLY A 64 -6.75 4.70 -20.24
C GLY A 64 -5.57 5.54 -20.71
N GLN A 65 -5.65 6.86 -20.56
CA GLN A 65 -4.55 7.76 -20.97
C GLN A 65 -3.51 7.98 -19.87
N VAL A 66 -3.72 7.43 -18.68
CA VAL A 66 -2.83 7.68 -17.56
C VAL A 66 -1.79 6.56 -17.48
N SER A 67 -0.53 6.94 -17.43
CA SER A 67 0.57 5.96 -17.34
C SER A 67 0.87 5.58 -15.89
N ALA A 68 1.57 4.44 -15.73
CA ALA A 68 2.00 4.03 -14.39
C ALA A 68 2.90 5.08 -13.74
N ARG A 69 3.73 5.75 -14.52
CA ARG A 69 4.59 6.81 -14.03
C ARG A 69 3.77 7.98 -13.47
N GLN A 70 2.73 8.37 -14.18
CA GLN A 70 1.87 9.45 -13.72
C GLN A 70 1.16 9.08 -12.42
N ILE A 71 0.72 7.83 -12.31
CA ILE A 71 0.07 7.36 -11.08
C ILE A 71 1.07 7.36 -9.92
N ALA A 72 2.30 6.90 -10.17
CA ALA A 72 3.35 6.92 -9.16
C ALA A 72 3.66 8.34 -8.71
N ASP A 73 3.68 9.30 -9.63
CA ASP A 73 3.93 10.70 -9.28
C ASP A 73 2.86 11.26 -8.35
N VAL A 74 1.61 10.85 -8.52
CA VAL A 74 0.52 11.24 -7.62
C VAL A 74 0.80 10.72 -6.21
N VAL A 75 1.22 9.47 -6.10
CA VAL A 75 1.53 8.87 -4.80
C VAL A 75 2.73 9.56 -4.15
N VAL A 76 3.77 9.81 -4.94
CA VAL A 76 4.97 10.49 -4.45
C VAL A 76 4.62 11.89 -3.93
N GLN A 77 3.77 12.60 -4.65
CA GLN A 77 3.33 13.92 -4.22
C GLN A 77 2.58 13.85 -2.88
N TYR A 78 1.71 12.88 -2.74
CA TYR A 78 0.99 12.69 -1.48
C TYR A 78 1.95 12.41 -0.32
N LEU A 79 2.92 11.52 -0.54
CA LEU A 79 3.91 11.18 0.49
C LEU A 79 4.79 12.39 0.83
N ARG A 80 5.09 13.23 -0.15
CA ARG A 80 5.86 14.45 0.07
C ARG A 80 5.11 15.40 0.98
N GLU A 81 3.82 15.52 0.78
CA GLU A 81 2.99 16.46 1.54
C GLU A 81 2.60 15.95 2.91
N HIS A 82 2.82 14.65 3.17
CA HIS A 82 2.41 14.03 4.43
C HIS A 82 3.55 13.26 5.08
N PRO A 83 4.67 13.95 5.41
CA PRO A 83 5.83 13.23 5.98
C PRO A 83 5.51 12.53 7.30
N GLY A 84 4.56 13.04 8.06
CA GLY A 84 4.18 12.44 9.33
C GLY A 84 3.39 11.15 9.19
N ARG A 85 3.01 10.76 7.98
CA ARG A 85 2.25 9.54 7.74
C ARG A 85 3.08 8.42 7.15
N ARG A 86 4.35 8.65 6.89
CA ARG A 86 5.18 7.66 6.17
C ARG A 86 5.47 6.40 6.98
N ASP A 87 5.18 6.39 8.26
CA ASP A 87 5.27 5.18 9.07
C ASP A 87 4.06 4.26 8.93
N MET A 88 3.01 4.73 8.25
CA MET A 88 1.81 3.93 7.99
C MET A 88 2.04 2.96 6.83
N ASP A 89 1.09 2.06 6.63
CA ASP A 89 1.16 1.06 5.57
C ASP A 89 1.13 1.74 4.19
N ALA A 90 2.02 1.31 3.31
CA ALA A 90 2.14 1.93 2.00
C ALA A 90 0.89 1.74 1.13
N ASP A 91 0.21 0.61 1.27
CA ASP A 91 -1.01 0.38 0.49
C ASP A 91 -2.15 1.31 0.91
N ASP A 92 -2.27 1.58 2.22
CA ASP A 92 -3.27 2.53 2.70
C ASP A 92 -2.98 3.94 2.20
N LEU A 93 -1.71 4.35 2.24
CA LEU A 93 -1.31 5.67 1.76
C LEU A 93 -1.51 5.80 0.26
N THR A 94 -1.16 4.74 -0.48
CA THR A 94 -1.37 4.69 -1.92
C THR A 94 -2.85 4.79 -2.27
N ALA A 95 -3.68 4.01 -1.57
CA ALA A 95 -5.12 4.03 -1.79
C ALA A 95 -5.71 5.41 -1.51
N THR A 96 -5.28 6.04 -0.43
CA THR A 96 -5.76 7.37 -0.07
C THR A 96 -5.36 8.39 -1.14
N ALA A 97 -4.10 8.38 -1.56
CA ALA A 97 -3.61 9.31 -2.57
C ALA A 97 -4.39 9.15 -3.89
N LEU A 98 -4.59 7.91 -4.30
CA LEU A 98 -5.24 7.64 -5.57
C LEU A 98 -6.74 7.88 -5.53
N ALA A 99 -7.39 7.62 -4.39
CA ALA A 99 -8.81 7.91 -4.25
C ALA A 99 -9.10 9.42 -4.32
N LEU A 100 -8.18 10.22 -3.81
CA LEU A 100 -8.30 11.68 -3.90
C LEU A 100 -8.10 12.18 -5.33
N ALA A 101 -7.18 11.57 -6.07
CA ALA A 101 -6.82 12.02 -7.42
C ALA A 101 -7.73 11.43 -8.50
N PHE A 102 -8.23 10.23 -8.31
CA PHE A 102 -9.00 9.51 -9.32
C PHE A 102 -10.31 8.97 -8.75
N PRO A 103 -11.17 9.84 -8.22
CA PRO A 103 -12.43 9.36 -7.65
C PRO A 103 -13.34 8.79 -8.71
N CYS A 104 -14.11 7.78 -8.35
CA CYS A 104 -15.21 7.28 -9.18
C CYS A 104 -16.44 8.12 -8.91
N LYS A 105 -17.24 8.35 -9.93
CA LYS A 105 -18.45 9.17 -9.81
C LYS A 105 -19.70 8.33 -9.71
#